data_ea2b08cc2ba2b28eb9b46d43423c1625
#
_entry.id   ea2b08cc2ba2b28eb9b46d43423c1625
#
_cell.length_a   1.000
_cell.length_b   1.000
_cell.length_c   1.000
_cell.angle_alpha   90.00
_cell.angle_beta   90.00
_cell.angle_gamma   90.00
#
_symmetry.space_group_name_H-M   'P 1'
#
loop_
_entity.id
_entity.type
_entity.pdbx_description
1 polymer ?
#
loop_
_entity_poly.entity_id
_entity_poly.type
_entity_poly.pdbx_seq_one_letter_code
_entity_poly.pdbx_strand_id
1 'polypeptide(L)'
;MATHKIDVKCDNSHPELKAELRQRFLPANARVLDLFCGTGQMYNLAYKDHVDHYVGVDKVKVHDPRIYRLMDNRKFVKTQPLDEYNVYDLDAYGCPWSLFWKILEKIPPGKYTFYMTDGTPLHLKMDDKVTRNISATEGLPRSMKIRGLYYYYLDIFNTMLLKVSEKFNLKISPIHYFRNEYHNVYYAHIPVEKLKV
;
A
#
# COMPACT_ATOMS: atom_id res chain seq x y z
N MET A 1 -20.94 -20.05 -24.12
CA MET A 1 -20.37 -19.71 -22.81
C MET A 1 -19.59 -18.42 -22.98
N ALA A 2 -20.06 -17.31 -22.38
CA ALA A 2 -19.39 -16.03 -22.48
C ALA A 2 -18.18 -16.04 -21.53
N THR A 3 -16.98 -16.00 -22.10
CA THR A 3 -15.75 -15.79 -21.33
C THR A 3 -15.76 -14.35 -20.81
N HIS A 4 -16.09 -14.17 -19.55
CA HIS A 4 -15.82 -12.90 -18.88
C HIS A 4 -14.31 -12.66 -18.92
N LYS A 5 -13.87 -11.73 -19.78
CA LYS A 5 -12.54 -11.15 -19.67
C LYS A 5 -12.48 -10.46 -18.32
N ILE A 6 -11.74 -11.05 -17.38
CA ILE A 6 -11.38 -10.40 -16.15
C ILE A 6 -10.35 -9.32 -16.55
N ASP A 7 -10.82 -8.09 -16.56
CA ASP A 7 -9.98 -6.92 -16.87
C ASP A 7 -9.08 -6.68 -15.65
N VAL A 8 -7.93 -7.38 -15.62
CA VAL A 8 -6.91 -7.19 -14.58
C VAL A 8 -6.17 -5.91 -14.97
N LYS A 9 -6.66 -4.78 -14.51
CA LYS A 9 -5.95 -3.51 -14.59
C LYS A 9 -4.75 -3.58 -13.63
N CYS A 10 -3.64 -4.05 -14.12
CA CYS A 10 -2.36 -3.99 -13.42
C CYS A 10 -1.57 -2.81 -13.97
N ASP A 11 -1.30 -1.80 -13.14
CA ASP A 11 -0.22 -0.88 -13.43
C ASP A 11 1.09 -1.57 -13.06
N ASN A 12 1.69 -2.22 -14.05
CA ASN A 12 2.97 -2.93 -13.92
C ASN A 12 4.15 -2.01 -14.26
N SER A 13 3.95 -0.68 -14.21
CA SER A 13 5.06 0.24 -14.43
C SER A 13 6.14 0.04 -13.36
N HIS A 14 7.39 -0.03 -13.82
CA HIS A 14 8.60 -0.10 -13.00
C HIS A 14 8.66 -1.29 -12.02
N PRO A 15 8.38 -2.53 -12.43
CA PRO A 15 8.37 -3.68 -11.52
C PRO A 15 9.75 -3.93 -10.90
N GLU A 16 10.84 -3.68 -11.62
CA GLU A 16 12.21 -3.84 -11.16
C GLU A 16 12.54 -2.85 -10.03
N LEU A 17 12.18 -1.57 -10.20
CA LEU A 17 12.38 -0.55 -9.16
C LEU A 17 11.53 -0.81 -7.92
N LYS A 18 10.31 -1.30 -8.11
CA LYS A 18 9.44 -1.75 -7.00
C LYS A 18 10.09 -2.91 -6.24
N ALA A 19 10.65 -3.88 -6.96
CA ALA A 19 11.33 -5.03 -6.38
C ALA A 19 12.61 -4.61 -5.65
N GLU A 20 13.44 -3.74 -6.26
CA GLU A 20 14.65 -3.20 -5.63
C GLU A 20 14.34 -2.49 -4.33
N LEU A 21 13.28 -1.64 -4.29
CA LEU A 21 12.86 -0.96 -3.07
C LEU A 21 12.52 -1.96 -1.96
N ARG A 22 11.85 -3.07 -2.30
CA ARG A 22 11.49 -4.11 -1.35
C ARG A 22 12.72 -4.86 -0.86
N GLN A 23 13.55 -5.37 -1.75
CA GLN A 23 14.76 -6.12 -1.41
C GLN A 23 15.72 -5.31 -0.56
N ARG A 24 15.91 -4.03 -0.89
CA ARG A 24 16.84 -3.15 -0.19
C ARG A 24 16.46 -2.90 1.28
N PHE A 25 15.18 -2.88 1.59
CA PHE A 25 14.67 -2.52 2.91
C PHE A 25 13.90 -3.67 3.59
N LEU A 26 13.99 -4.88 3.06
CA LEU A 26 13.37 -6.05 3.65
C LEU A 26 14.07 -6.40 4.96
N PRO A 27 13.37 -6.50 6.11
CA PRO A 27 13.98 -6.95 7.34
C PRO A 27 14.37 -8.42 7.25
N ALA A 28 15.46 -8.81 7.94
CA ALA A 28 15.99 -10.18 7.89
C ALA A 28 14.99 -11.26 8.35
N ASN A 29 14.05 -10.89 9.21
CA ASN A 29 13.00 -11.79 9.71
C ASN A 29 11.63 -11.43 9.12
N ALA A 30 11.58 -11.05 7.84
CA ALA A 30 10.36 -10.60 7.17
C ALA A 30 9.30 -11.69 7.14
N ARG A 31 8.11 -11.33 7.60
CA ARG A 31 6.86 -12.09 7.49
C ARG A 31 5.88 -11.24 6.69
N VAL A 32 5.77 -11.55 5.40
CA VAL A 32 5.14 -10.67 4.42
C VAL A 32 3.66 -10.99 4.26
N LEU A 33 2.83 -9.95 4.34
CA LEU A 33 1.46 -9.96 3.89
C LEU A 33 1.32 -9.01 2.69
N ASP A 34 1.15 -9.60 1.51
CA ASP A 34 0.93 -8.87 0.26
C ASP A 34 -0.57 -8.81 -0.03
N LEU A 35 -1.17 -7.64 0.16
CA LEU A 35 -2.61 -7.43 0.08
C LEU A 35 -3.11 -7.11 -1.34
N PHE A 36 -2.23 -7.09 -2.31
CA PHE A 36 -2.53 -6.87 -3.73
C PHE A 36 -1.66 -7.78 -4.60
N CYS A 37 -1.53 -9.04 -4.22
CA CYS A 37 -0.53 -9.94 -4.77
C CYS A 37 -0.71 -10.28 -6.27
N GLY A 38 -1.86 -9.97 -6.86
CA GLY A 38 -2.14 -10.16 -8.28
C GLY A 38 -1.66 -11.49 -8.82
N THR A 39 -1.00 -11.45 -9.97
CA THR A 39 -0.40 -12.64 -10.60
C THR A 39 0.93 -13.10 -9.98
N GLY A 40 1.42 -12.45 -8.90
CA GLY A 40 2.64 -12.83 -8.21
C GLY A 40 3.91 -12.19 -8.75
N GLN A 41 3.80 -11.11 -9.49
CA GLN A 41 4.99 -10.45 -10.03
C GLN A 41 5.93 -9.99 -8.91
N MET A 42 5.42 -9.31 -7.88
CA MET A 42 6.25 -8.87 -6.75
C MET A 42 6.75 -10.06 -5.92
N TYR A 43 5.96 -11.11 -5.76
CA TYR A 43 6.43 -12.34 -5.13
C TYR A 43 7.67 -12.89 -5.84
N ASN A 44 7.61 -13.07 -7.16
CA ASN A 44 8.71 -13.63 -7.93
C ASN A 44 9.95 -12.74 -7.98
N LEU A 45 9.79 -11.41 -8.02
CA LEU A 45 10.89 -10.46 -8.15
C LEU A 45 11.51 -10.08 -6.80
N ALA A 46 10.73 -10.05 -5.72
CA ALA A 46 11.20 -9.46 -4.46
C ALA A 46 11.17 -10.40 -3.25
N TYR A 47 10.29 -11.40 -3.22
CA TYR A 47 10.05 -12.15 -1.99
C TYR A 47 10.46 -13.62 -2.04
N LYS A 48 10.28 -14.30 -3.16
CA LYS A 48 10.40 -15.75 -3.31
C LYS A 48 11.67 -16.33 -2.71
N ASP A 49 12.81 -15.68 -2.96
CA ASP A 49 14.14 -16.17 -2.54
C ASP A 49 14.70 -15.41 -1.32
N HIS A 50 13.87 -14.55 -0.70
CA HIS A 50 14.31 -13.66 0.37
C HIS A 50 13.49 -13.78 1.66
N VAL A 51 12.34 -14.49 1.65
CA VAL A 51 11.49 -14.63 2.83
C VAL A 51 10.99 -16.06 2.99
N ASP A 52 10.97 -16.52 4.23
CA ASP A 52 10.44 -17.86 4.59
C ASP A 52 8.91 -17.83 4.79
N HIS A 53 8.35 -16.64 5.04
CA HIS A 53 6.94 -16.50 5.31
C HIS A 53 6.32 -15.39 4.42
N TYR A 54 5.49 -15.84 3.50
CA TYR A 54 4.75 -14.96 2.59
C TYR A 54 3.30 -15.42 2.47
N VAL A 55 2.38 -14.49 2.56
CA VAL A 55 0.96 -14.71 2.27
C VAL A 55 0.48 -13.63 1.30
N GLY A 56 0.04 -14.05 0.12
CA GLY A 56 -0.61 -13.17 -0.86
C GLY A 56 -2.13 -13.16 -0.68
N VAL A 57 -2.76 -12.01 -0.89
CA VAL A 57 -4.21 -11.85 -0.87
C VAL A 57 -4.66 -11.13 -2.14
N ASP A 58 -5.59 -11.71 -2.86
CA ASP A 58 -6.24 -11.08 -4.00
C ASP A 58 -7.63 -11.68 -4.23
N LYS A 59 -8.49 -10.95 -4.90
CA LYS A 59 -9.81 -11.44 -5.33
C LYS A 59 -9.79 -12.18 -6.67
N VAL A 60 -8.67 -12.16 -7.36
CA VAL A 60 -8.47 -12.84 -8.64
C VAL A 60 -7.83 -14.19 -8.40
N LYS A 61 -8.42 -15.26 -8.95
CA LYS A 61 -7.88 -16.61 -8.84
C LYS A 61 -6.65 -16.76 -9.75
N VAL A 62 -5.53 -17.15 -9.17
CA VAL A 62 -4.28 -17.49 -9.89
C VAL A 62 -3.89 -18.92 -9.58
N HIS A 63 -3.30 -19.61 -10.54
CA HIS A 63 -2.68 -20.93 -10.36
C HIS A 63 -1.17 -20.72 -10.16
N ASP A 64 -0.76 -20.79 -8.89
CA ASP A 64 0.61 -20.47 -8.51
C ASP A 64 0.94 -21.19 -7.18
N PRO A 65 2.18 -21.66 -6.98
CA PRO A 65 2.56 -22.46 -5.80
C PRO A 65 2.70 -21.64 -4.51
N ARG A 66 2.68 -20.34 -4.56
CA ARG A 66 2.78 -19.48 -3.37
C ARG A 66 1.57 -19.63 -2.44
N ILE A 67 1.76 -19.32 -1.17
CA ILE A 67 0.64 -19.24 -0.23
C ILE A 67 -0.24 -18.05 -0.60
N TYR A 68 -1.49 -18.36 -0.94
CA TYR A 68 -2.42 -17.39 -1.50
C TYR A 68 -3.81 -17.53 -0.90
N ARG A 69 -4.45 -16.39 -0.63
CA ARG A 69 -5.82 -16.30 -0.11
C ARG A 69 -6.72 -15.60 -1.11
N LEU A 70 -7.65 -16.32 -1.71
CA LEU A 70 -8.68 -15.77 -2.60
C LEU A 70 -9.71 -15.01 -1.77
N MET A 71 -9.47 -13.73 -1.55
CA MET A 71 -10.33 -12.89 -0.73
C MET A 71 -10.13 -11.41 -1.10
N ASP A 72 -11.17 -10.61 -0.91
CA ASP A 72 -11.04 -9.14 -0.93
C ASP A 72 -10.12 -8.69 0.23
N ASN A 73 -9.16 -7.82 -0.08
CA ASN A 73 -8.15 -7.36 0.87
C ASN A 73 -8.74 -6.62 2.09
N ARG A 74 -9.82 -5.83 1.91
CA ARG A 74 -10.50 -5.14 3.02
C ARG A 74 -11.21 -6.14 3.93
N LYS A 75 -11.79 -7.19 3.34
CA LYS A 75 -12.40 -8.28 4.10
C LYS A 75 -11.33 -9.04 4.86
N PHE A 76 -10.18 -9.34 4.24
CA PHE A 76 -9.06 -10.01 4.88
C PHE A 76 -8.58 -9.22 6.10
N VAL A 77 -8.24 -7.94 5.92
CA VAL A 77 -7.79 -7.08 7.03
C VAL A 77 -8.83 -6.97 8.14
N LYS A 78 -10.12 -6.97 7.81
CA LYS A 78 -11.20 -6.93 8.81
C LYS A 78 -11.30 -8.22 9.62
N THR A 79 -11.17 -9.39 8.99
CA THR A 79 -11.56 -10.68 9.59
C THR A 79 -10.39 -11.56 10.02
N GLN A 80 -9.19 -11.37 9.48
CA GLN A 80 -8.03 -12.23 9.79
C GLN A 80 -7.09 -11.58 10.81
N PRO A 81 -6.36 -12.36 11.62
CA PRO A 81 -5.29 -11.87 12.46
C PRO A 81 -4.18 -11.24 11.59
N LEU A 82 -3.53 -10.19 12.11
CA LEU A 82 -2.45 -9.48 11.43
C LEU A 82 -1.15 -9.49 12.23
N ASP A 83 -1.17 -9.93 13.45
CA ASP A 83 -0.06 -9.91 14.42
C ASP A 83 1.09 -10.86 14.06
N GLU A 84 0.86 -11.79 13.14
CA GLU A 84 1.91 -12.68 12.63
C GLU A 84 2.79 -12.04 11.54
N TYR A 85 2.43 -10.85 11.02
CA TYR A 85 3.16 -10.17 9.95
C TYR A 85 3.89 -8.94 10.49
N ASN A 86 5.07 -8.66 9.93
CA ASN A 86 5.83 -7.43 10.19
C ASN A 86 6.13 -6.63 8.91
N VAL A 87 5.76 -7.16 7.75
CA VAL A 87 5.87 -6.51 6.45
C VAL A 87 4.52 -6.54 5.75
N TYR A 88 4.01 -5.37 5.37
CA TYR A 88 2.74 -5.20 4.66
C TYR A 88 3.00 -4.58 3.29
N ASP A 89 2.69 -5.32 2.23
CA ASP A 89 2.77 -4.82 0.87
C ASP A 89 1.40 -4.35 0.38
N LEU A 90 1.32 -3.06 0.09
CA LEU A 90 0.13 -2.37 -0.37
C LEU A 90 0.34 -1.86 -1.81
N ASP A 91 0.67 -2.78 -2.74
CA ASP A 91 0.83 -2.46 -4.16
C ASP A 91 -0.54 -2.21 -4.83
N ALA A 92 -1.25 -1.22 -4.31
CA ALA A 92 -2.62 -0.92 -4.67
C ALA A 92 -2.71 -0.26 -6.06
N TYR A 93 -3.71 -0.65 -6.85
CA TYR A 93 -4.18 0.18 -7.93
C TYR A 93 -5.07 1.28 -7.35
N GLY A 94 -4.51 2.49 -7.19
CA GLY A 94 -5.23 3.63 -6.62
C GLY A 94 -4.71 4.06 -5.25
N CYS A 95 -5.62 4.29 -4.29
CA CYS A 95 -5.29 4.85 -2.98
C CYS A 95 -5.18 3.76 -1.90
N PRO A 96 -3.99 3.49 -1.33
CA PRO A 96 -3.78 2.46 -0.30
C PRO A 96 -4.11 2.94 1.13
N TRP A 97 -4.28 4.23 1.35
CA TRP A 97 -4.33 4.86 2.68
C TRP A 97 -5.42 4.31 3.59
N SER A 98 -6.60 4.01 3.05
CA SER A 98 -7.69 3.45 3.86
C SER A 98 -7.36 2.06 4.42
N LEU A 99 -6.57 1.28 3.69
CA LEU A 99 -6.14 -0.04 4.12
C LEU A 99 -4.98 0.06 5.09
N PHE A 100 -4.01 0.93 4.82
CA PHE A 100 -2.92 1.27 5.74
C PHE A 100 -3.45 1.65 7.12
N TRP A 101 -4.43 2.54 7.16
CA TRP A 101 -5.09 2.96 8.40
C TRP A 101 -5.71 1.78 9.16
N LYS A 102 -6.49 0.93 8.47
CA LYS A 102 -7.13 -0.23 9.09
C LYS A 102 -6.15 -1.27 9.63
N ILE A 103 -5.00 -1.43 8.97
CA ILE A 103 -3.94 -2.30 9.48
C ILE A 103 -3.40 -1.72 10.78
N LEU A 104 -3.08 -0.42 10.81
CA LEU A 104 -2.57 0.25 12.00
C LEU A 104 -3.56 0.21 13.18
N GLU A 105 -4.87 0.17 12.94
CA GLU A 105 -5.88 -0.03 13.99
C GLU A 105 -5.75 -1.41 14.67
N LYS A 106 -5.34 -2.43 13.92
CA LYS A 106 -5.37 -3.84 14.36
C LYS A 106 -4.05 -4.38 14.90
N ILE A 107 -2.94 -3.94 14.34
CA ILE A 107 -1.63 -4.48 14.73
C ILE A 107 -1.24 -4.04 16.15
N PRO A 108 -0.59 -4.91 16.93
CA PRO A 108 -0.11 -4.57 18.27
C PRO A 108 1.07 -3.57 18.21
N PRO A 109 1.54 -3.05 19.35
CA PRO A 109 2.83 -2.35 19.43
C PRO A 109 3.97 -3.20 18.89
N GLY A 110 4.85 -2.61 18.08
CA GLY A 110 5.94 -3.33 17.42
C GLY A 110 6.55 -2.57 16.25
N LYS A 111 7.53 -3.18 15.60
CA LYS A 111 8.18 -2.62 14.41
C LYS A 111 7.63 -3.26 13.14
N TYR A 112 7.30 -2.43 12.18
CA TYR A 112 6.67 -2.84 10.93
C TYR A 112 7.27 -2.11 9.74
N THR A 113 7.20 -2.75 8.59
CA THR A 113 7.59 -2.19 7.31
C THR A 113 6.39 -2.19 6.39
N PHE A 114 6.09 -1.05 5.78
CA PHE A 114 5.07 -0.94 4.75
C PHE A 114 5.71 -0.58 3.41
N TYR A 115 5.32 -1.31 2.38
CA TYR A 115 5.55 -0.90 0.99
C TYR A 115 4.22 -0.44 0.42
N MET A 116 4.21 0.75 -0.17
CA MET A 116 2.98 1.36 -0.69
C MET A 116 3.17 1.80 -2.13
N THR A 117 2.25 1.39 -2.99
CA THR A 117 2.04 2.02 -4.29
C THR A 117 0.84 2.95 -4.17
N ASP A 118 1.06 4.24 -4.35
CA ASP A 118 0.04 5.26 -4.15
C ASP A 118 -0.26 6.02 -5.45
N GLY A 119 -1.42 5.74 -6.02
CA GLY A 119 -1.98 6.39 -7.19
C GLY A 119 -2.84 7.62 -6.86
N THR A 120 -2.85 8.08 -5.61
CA THR A 120 -3.60 9.28 -5.21
C THR A 120 -3.29 10.50 -6.07
N PRO A 121 -2.02 10.78 -6.47
CA PRO A 121 -1.71 11.91 -7.35
C PRO A 121 -2.44 11.85 -8.69
N LEU A 122 -2.61 10.64 -9.26
CA LEU A 122 -3.37 10.46 -10.49
C LEU A 122 -4.84 10.86 -10.29
N HIS A 123 -5.44 10.46 -9.19
CA HIS A 123 -6.80 10.87 -8.85
C HIS A 123 -6.92 12.38 -8.65
N LEU A 124 -5.96 13.01 -7.95
CA LEU A 124 -5.92 14.46 -7.77
C LEU A 124 -5.74 15.23 -9.10
N LYS A 125 -5.08 14.61 -10.07
CA LYS A 125 -4.89 15.19 -11.41
C LYS A 125 -6.13 15.06 -12.28
N MET A 126 -6.86 13.95 -12.19
CA MET A 126 -8.02 13.64 -13.03
C MET A 126 -9.32 14.21 -12.47
N ASP A 127 -9.47 14.23 -11.14
CA ASP A 127 -10.67 14.69 -10.47
C ASP A 127 -10.55 16.16 -10.06
N ASP A 128 -11.42 16.99 -10.62
CA ASP A 128 -11.53 18.42 -10.23
C ASP A 128 -12.15 18.59 -8.83
N LYS A 129 -12.53 17.52 -8.14
CA LYS A 129 -13.25 17.54 -6.86
C LYS A 129 -12.55 16.72 -5.79
N VAL A 130 -12.60 17.23 -4.56
CA VAL A 130 -12.21 16.47 -3.37
C VAL A 130 -13.01 15.17 -3.32
N THR A 131 -12.33 14.04 -3.55
CA THR A 131 -12.96 12.73 -3.41
C THR A 131 -13.00 12.32 -1.95
N ARG A 132 -14.11 11.73 -1.50
CA ARG A 132 -14.34 11.30 -0.11
C ARG A 132 -13.34 10.24 0.40
N ASN A 133 -12.53 9.72 -0.50
CA ASN A 133 -11.66 8.57 -0.23
C ASN A 133 -10.22 8.96 0.11
N ILE A 134 -9.89 10.25 0.10
CA ILE A 134 -8.55 10.72 0.43
C ILE A 134 -8.62 11.37 1.81
N SER A 135 -8.14 10.66 2.83
CA SER A 135 -8.11 11.15 4.22
C SER A 135 -7.33 12.47 4.38
N ALA A 136 -6.40 12.77 3.46
CA ALA A 136 -5.70 14.06 3.41
C ALA A 136 -6.61 15.25 3.08
N THR A 137 -7.75 14.99 2.46
CA THR A 137 -8.74 16.03 2.13
C THR A 137 -9.89 16.08 3.14
N GLU A 138 -9.79 15.31 4.22
CA GLU A 138 -10.73 15.34 5.32
C GLU A 138 -10.75 16.74 5.95
N GLY A 139 -11.93 17.34 6.03
CA GLY A 139 -12.10 18.74 6.48
C GLY A 139 -12.09 19.79 5.38
N LEU A 140 -11.73 19.46 4.14
CA LEU A 140 -11.88 20.39 3.03
C LEU A 140 -13.35 20.44 2.53
N PRO A 141 -13.86 21.61 2.12
CA PRO A 141 -15.19 21.70 1.53
C PRO A 141 -15.33 20.81 0.30
N ARG A 142 -16.41 20.04 0.21
CA ARG A 142 -16.68 19.14 -0.93
C ARG A 142 -16.78 19.83 -2.28
N SER A 143 -17.04 21.13 -2.27
CA SER A 143 -17.11 21.99 -3.46
C SER A 143 -15.75 22.56 -3.86
N MET A 144 -14.72 22.34 -3.05
CA MET A 144 -13.40 22.89 -3.33
C MET A 144 -12.80 22.23 -4.56
N LYS A 145 -12.43 23.03 -5.54
CA LYS A 145 -11.67 22.56 -6.70
C LYS A 145 -10.22 22.32 -6.26
N ILE A 146 -9.76 21.09 -6.40
CA ILE A 146 -8.41 20.68 -6.00
C ILE A 146 -7.43 20.65 -7.17
N ARG A 147 -7.81 21.27 -8.30
CA ARG A 147 -6.95 21.36 -9.47
C ARG A 147 -5.62 21.98 -9.08
N GLY A 148 -4.54 21.23 -9.24
CA GLY A 148 -3.20 21.66 -8.83
C GLY A 148 -2.72 21.13 -7.50
N LEU A 149 -3.56 20.55 -6.64
CA LEU A 149 -3.10 19.89 -5.40
C LEU A 149 -2.14 18.73 -5.67
N TYR A 150 -2.21 18.15 -6.85
CA TYR A 150 -1.30 17.09 -7.24
C TYR A 150 0.18 17.53 -7.24
N TYR A 151 0.45 18.83 -7.50
CA TYR A 151 1.81 19.38 -7.42
C TYR A 151 2.36 19.40 -5.99
N TYR A 152 1.47 19.45 -5.00
CA TYR A 152 1.80 19.46 -3.57
C TYR A 152 1.62 18.08 -2.93
N TYR A 153 1.63 17.02 -3.75
CA TYR A 153 1.30 15.69 -3.24
C TYR A 153 2.26 15.23 -2.14
N LEU A 154 3.54 15.57 -2.20
CA LEU A 154 4.48 15.22 -1.12
C LEU A 154 4.13 15.88 0.21
N ASP A 155 3.65 17.11 0.20
CA ASP A 155 3.20 17.80 1.41
C ASP A 155 1.93 17.13 1.96
N ILE A 156 1.03 16.73 1.06
CA ILE A 156 -0.17 15.96 1.41
C ILE A 156 0.24 14.62 2.03
N PHE A 157 1.13 13.88 1.40
CA PHE A 157 1.63 12.60 1.86
C PHE A 157 2.26 12.71 3.26
N ASN A 158 3.14 13.68 3.47
CA ASN A 158 3.78 13.94 4.75
C ASN A 158 2.74 14.34 5.82
N THR A 159 1.77 15.18 5.48
CA THR A 159 0.68 15.57 6.39
C THR A 159 -0.16 14.36 6.80
N MET A 160 -0.43 13.44 5.87
CA MET A 160 -1.16 12.20 6.19
C MET A 160 -0.35 11.32 7.13
N LEU A 161 0.95 11.19 6.91
CA LEU A 161 1.82 10.42 7.81
C LEU A 161 1.90 11.03 9.20
N LEU A 162 1.96 12.36 9.32
CA LEU A 162 1.91 13.04 10.63
C LEU A 162 0.60 12.72 11.37
N LYS A 163 -0.55 12.89 10.72
CA LYS A 163 -1.87 12.56 11.32
C LYS A 163 -1.94 11.09 11.76
N VAL A 164 -1.43 10.17 10.95
CA VAL A 164 -1.40 8.75 11.28
C VAL A 164 -0.47 8.48 12.45
N SER A 165 0.70 9.12 12.47
CA SER A 165 1.69 9.02 13.54
C SER A 165 1.12 9.47 14.88
N GLU A 166 0.45 10.61 14.92
CA GLU A 166 -0.21 11.12 16.11
C GLU A 166 -1.34 10.19 16.61
N LYS A 167 -2.22 9.79 15.68
CA LYS A 167 -3.38 8.96 16.04
C LYS A 167 -3.01 7.59 16.59
N PHE A 168 -2.01 6.94 16.02
CA PHE A 168 -1.64 5.56 16.36
C PHE A 168 -0.38 5.45 17.21
N ASN A 169 0.12 6.57 17.73
CA ASN A 169 1.35 6.65 18.52
C ASN A 169 2.53 5.96 17.81
N LEU A 170 2.82 6.44 16.58
CA LEU A 170 3.88 5.86 15.75
C LEU A 170 5.15 6.72 15.77
N LYS A 171 6.29 6.04 15.82
CA LYS A 171 7.56 6.60 15.40
C LYS A 171 7.82 6.15 13.96
N ILE A 172 7.88 7.10 13.02
CA ILE A 172 8.18 6.83 11.61
C ILE A 172 9.65 7.13 11.37
N SER A 173 10.40 6.16 10.89
CA SER A 173 11.80 6.31 10.48
C SER A 173 11.88 6.95 9.08
N PRO A 174 13.08 7.36 8.60
CA PRO A 174 13.22 7.93 7.28
C PRO A 174 12.54 7.09 6.19
N ILE A 175 11.76 7.76 5.36
CA ILE A 175 10.99 7.15 4.28
C ILE A 175 11.82 7.21 3.01
N HIS A 176 11.81 6.12 2.26
CA HIS A 176 12.40 6.04 0.94
C HIS A 176 11.28 5.93 -0.07
N TYR A 177 11.31 6.78 -1.09
CA TYR A 177 10.30 6.74 -2.14
C TYR A 177 10.91 7.07 -3.49
N PHE A 178 10.28 6.60 -4.54
CA PHE A 178 10.46 7.07 -5.90
C PHE A 178 9.07 7.29 -6.54
N ARG A 179 9.07 7.98 -7.66
CA ARG A 179 7.84 8.25 -8.42
C ARG A 179 8.04 7.85 -9.88
N ASN A 180 6.96 7.51 -10.55
CA ASN A 180 7.04 7.26 -11.98
C ASN A 180 7.36 8.56 -12.75
N GLU A 181 7.77 8.43 -14.01
CA GLU A 181 8.15 9.56 -14.88
C GLU A 181 7.04 10.61 -15.05
N TYR A 182 5.77 10.19 -14.97
CA TYR A 182 4.60 11.07 -15.07
C TYR A 182 4.22 11.74 -13.75
N HIS A 183 4.92 11.44 -12.65
CA HIS A 183 4.71 11.98 -11.31
C HIS A 183 3.29 11.76 -10.74
N ASN A 184 2.62 10.72 -11.18
CA ASN A 184 1.23 10.44 -10.80
C ASN A 184 1.07 9.16 -9.96
N VAL A 185 2.16 8.41 -9.73
CA VAL A 185 2.21 7.27 -8.83
C VAL A 185 3.48 7.34 -8.00
N TYR A 186 3.35 7.14 -6.69
CA TYR A 186 4.45 7.07 -5.75
C TYR A 186 4.62 5.66 -5.21
N TYR A 187 5.85 5.23 -5.10
CA TYR A 187 6.24 3.96 -4.50
C TYR A 187 7.06 4.27 -3.26
N ALA A 188 6.59 3.84 -2.11
CA ALA A 188 7.19 4.23 -0.84
C ALA A 188 7.50 3.02 0.04
N HIS A 189 8.63 3.10 0.73
CA HIS A 189 8.99 2.27 1.88
C HIS A 189 8.81 3.11 3.14
N ILE A 190 7.94 2.65 4.05
CA ILE A 190 7.56 3.37 5.27
C ILE A 190 7.82 2.46 6.48
N PRO A 191 8.97 2.62 7.15
CA PRO A 191 9.24 1.89 8.38
C PRO A 191 8.58 2.60 9.57
N VAL A 192 7.83 1.86 10.37
CA VAL A 192 7.11 2.37 11.52
C VAL A 192 7.39 1.55 12.77
N GLU A 193 7.43 2.21 13.91
CA GLU A 193 7.38 1.59 15.23
C GLU A 193 6.12 2.08 15.94
N LYS A 194 5.17 1.15 16.17
CA LYS A 194 3.97 1.44 16.96
C LYS A 194 4.30 1.29 18.44
N LEU A 195 4.18 2.38 19.17
CA LEU A 195 4.53 2.44 20.58
C LEU A 195 3.35 1.95 21.44
N LYS A 196 3.67 1.50 22.66
CA LYS A 196 2.64 1.22 23.68
C LYS A 196 1.97 2.55 24.08
N VAL A 197 0.68 2.51 24.28
CA VAL A 197 -0.10 3.61 24.88
C VAL A 197 -0.07 3.45 26.39
#